data_00a189c2c72e1a958e58cc73f349afed
#
_entry.id   00a189c2c72e1a958e58cc73f349afed
#
_cell.length_a   1.000
_cell.length_b   1.000
_cell.length_c   1.000
_cell.angle_alpha   90.00
_cell.angle_beta   90.00
_cell.angle_gamma   90.00
#
_symmetry.space_group_name_H-M   'P 1'
#
loop_
_entity.id
_entity.type
_entity.pdbx_description
1 polymer ?
#
loop_
_entity_poly.entity_id
_entity_poly.type
_entity_poly.pdbx_seq_one_letter_code
_entity_poly.pdbx_strand_id
1 'polypeptide(L)'
;MNKRLLDICQQLPDVDVSEFQKFTSKWINYVKSNTAGDNIPETEWNHLFTRTNPVAGIDRGEMQDRIKLKNGDRETTERHSFVSNWDKTFLPILKDIVSPDSKNRIEMIKTVRDTMRNVIIQGGGRNTKAAINRMLITFCPDILIRIPNEENTKEFLELLSPFSNPEEPLTTKEDWVDNSTNIMEFLKRQLGDIIQKRTLWDVYISLKNSDKSTNNNMANNERDTTMLDKYISILKTNKNLILTGAPGTGKTYMAKEIA
;
A
#
# COMPACT_ATOMS: atom_id res chain seq x y z
N MET A 1 16.93 -7.79 -13.66
CA MET A 1 16.84 -7.65 -12.19
C MET A 1 17.50 -6.33 -11.77
N ASN A 2 16.79 -5.45 -11.11
CA ASN A 2 17.34 -4.17 -10.67
C ASN A 2 18.10 -4.33 -9.34
N LYS A 3 19.43 -4.16 -9.37
CA LYS A 3 20.31 -4.39 -8.22
C LYS A 3 19.94 -3.51 -7.02
N ARG A 4 19.65 -2.23 -7.24
CA ARG A 4 19.31 -1.29 -6.15
C ARG A 4 18.01 -1.68 -5.44
N LEU A 5 16.98 -2.10 -6.19
CA LEU A 5 15.73 -2.57 -5.60
C LEU A 5 15.93 -3.87 -4.80
N LEU A 6 16.77 -4.76 -5.33
CA LEU A 6 17.14 -6.00 -4.65
C LEU A 6 17.87 -5.72 -3.32
N ASP A 7 18.85 -4.82 -3.32
CA ASP A 7 19.60 -4.44 -2.13
C ASP A 7 18.67 -3.86 -1.04
N ILE A 8 17.70 -3.01 -1.42
CA ILE A 8 16.69 -2.49 -0.48
C ILE A 8 15.87 -3.63 0.13
N CYS A 9 15.39 -4.55 -0.70
CA CYS A 9 14.57 -5.66 -0.22
C CYS A 9 15.36 -6.66 0.65
N GLN A 10 16.64 -6.86 0.39
CA GLN A 10 17.49 -7.75 1.18
C GLN A 10 17.81 -7.20 2.57
N GLN A 11 17.79 -5.87 2.75
CA GLN A 11 17.99 -5.23 4.05
C GLN A 11 16.76 -5.31 4.96
N LEU A 12 15.58 -5.61 4.41
CA LEU A 12 14.36 -5.77 5.18
C LEU A 12 14.31 -7.14 5.87
N PRO A 13 13.69 -7.22 7.05
CA PRO A 13 13.55 -8.49 7.76
C PRO A 13 12.66 -9.47 7.02
N ASP A 14 12.91 -10.76 7.19
CA ASP A 14 11.97 -11.80 6.78
C ASP A 14 10.71 -11.72 7.64
N VAL A 15 9.56 -11.90 7.01
CA VAL A 15 8.26 -11.86 7.67
C VAL A 15 7.58 -13.21 7.56
N ASP A 16 7.04 -13.69 8.68
CA ASP A 16 6.17 -14.87 8.67
C ASP A 16 4.81 -14.48 8.05
N VAL A 17 4.57 -15.01 6.88
CA VAL A 17 3.31 -14.83 6.14
C VAL A 17 2.34 -16.01 6.32
N SER A 18 2.64 -16.95 7.22
CA SER A 18 1.87 -18.19 7.38
C SER A 18 0.42 -17.95 7.79
N GLU A 19 0.17 -16.99 8.68
CA GLU A 19 -1.20 -16.63 9.07
C GLU A 19 -1.99 -16.03 7.91
N PHE A 20 -1.37 -15.15 7.13
CA PHE A 20 -1.98 -14.60 5.92
C PHE A 20 -2.30 -15.70 4.90
N GLN A 21 -1.36 -16.62 4.67
CA GLN A 21 -1.56 -17.74 3.73
C GLN A 21 -2.67 -18.69 4.20
N LYS A 22 -2.69 -19.04 5.48
CA LYS A 22 -3.77 -19.87 6.07
C LYS A 22 -5.12 -19.21 5.94
N PHE A 23 -5.19 -17.90 6.24
CA PHE A 23 -6.43 -17.14 6.16
C PHE A 23 -6.96 -17.07 4.72
N THR A 24 -6.13 -16.64 3.77
CA THR A 24 -6.53 -16.53 2.36
C THR A 24 -6.90 -17.89 1.77
N SER A 25 -6.12 -18.95 2.05
CA SER A 25 -6.41 -20.31 1.60
C SER A 25 -7.75 -20.80 2.12
N LYS A 26 -8.09 -20.51 3.36
CA LYS A 26 -9.38 -20.88 3.95
C LYS A 26 -10.56 -20.23 3.21
N TRP A 27 -10.47 -18.92 2.97
CA TRP A 27 -11.52 -18.20 2.24
C TRP A 27 -11.63 -18.64 0.78
N ILE A 28 -10.52 -18.86 0.10
CA ILE A 28 -10.49 -19.41 -1.26
C ILE A 28 -11.13 -20.80 -1.28
N ASN A 29 -10.89 -21.63 -0.27
CA ASN A 29 -11.49 -22.95 -0.16
C ASN A 29 -13.00 -22.89 0.09
N TYR A 30 -13.52 -21.95 0.89
CA TYR A 30 -14.95 -21.73 1.02
C TYR A 30 -15.62 -21.44 -0.33
N VAL A 31 -14.96 -20.60 -1.15
CA VAL A 31 -15.46 -20.30 -2.50
C VAL A 31 -15.40 -21.51 -3.41
N LYS A 32 -14.25 -22.21 -3.48
CA LYS A 32 -14.03 -23.36 -4.35
C LYS A 32 -14.93 -24.54 -4.02
N SER A 33 -15.13 -24.81 -2.73
CA SER A 33 -16.01 -25.89 -2.25
C SER A 33 -17.49 -25.52 -2.26
N ASN A 34 -17.83 -24.30 -2.68
CA ASN A 34 -19.22 -23.82 -2.71
C ASN A 34 -19.89 -23.83 -1.33
N THR A 35 -19.13 -23.48 -0.30
CA THR A 35 -19.62 -23.46 1.07
C THR A 35 -20.68 -22.39 1.24
N ALA A 36 -21.90 -22.79 1.64
CA ALA A 36 -22.98 -21.87 1.93
C ALA A 36 -22.65 -20.97 3.15
N GLY A 37 -23.17 -19.76 3.16
CA GLY A 37 -22.82 -18.75 4.16
C GLY A 37 -23.19 -19.13 5.59
N ASP A 38 -24.27 -19.88 5.80
CA ASP A 38 -24.71 -20.41 7.08
C ASP A 38 -23.76 -21.51 7.65
N ASN A 39 -22.96 -22.14 6.78
CA ASN A 39 -21.92 -23.10 7.17
C ASN A 39 -20.58 -22.45 7.50
N ILE A 40 -20.43 -21.14 7.30
CA ILE A 40 -19.23 -20.41 7.67
C ILE A 40 -19.40 -19.87 9.10
N PRO A 41 -18.51 -20.25 10.06
CA PRO A 41 -18.62 -19.81 11.44
C PRO A 41 -18.64 -18.28 11.55
N GLU A 42 -19.41 -17.74 12.48
CA GLU A 42 -19.48 -16.29 12.72
C GLU A 42 -18.11 -15.70 13.07
N THR A 43 -17.25 -16.46 13.74
CA THR A 43 -15.86 -16.05 14.05
C THR A 43 -15.04 -15.80 12.79
N GLU A 44 -15.26 -16.55 11.71
CA GLU A 44 -14.58 -16.36 10.43
C GLU A 44 -15.07 -15.08 9.72
N TRP A 45 -16.39 -14.87 9.71
CA TRP A 45 -16.95 -13.63 9.20
C TRP A 45 -16.40 -12.42 9.94
N ASN A 46 -16.35 -12.49 11.29
CA ASN A 46 -15.74 -11.43 12.09
C ASN A 46 -14.27 -11.22 11.73
N HIS A 47 -13.51 -12.27 11.50
CA HIS A 47 -12.11 -12.20 11.10
C HIS A 47 -11.94 -11.51 9.74
N LEU A 48 -12.82 -11.75 8.78
CA LEU A 48 -12.78 -11.10 7.46
C LEU A 48 -12.96 -9.58 7.55
N PHE A 49 -13.84 -9.11 8.45
CA PHE A 49 -14.23 -7.70 8.55
C PHE A 49 -13.51 -6.91 9.64
N THR A 50 -12.81 -7.56 10.57
CA THR A 50 -12.19 -6.90 11.72
C THR A 50 -10.70 -6.61 11.53
N ARG A 51 -10.11 -5.93 12.53
CA ARG A 51 -8.68 -5.65 12.62
C ARG A 51 -7.79 -6.90 12.75
N THR A 52 -8.38 -8.03 13.11
CA THR A 52 -7.69 -9.31 13.22
C THR A 52 -7.49 -9.99 11.86
N ASN A 53 -8.03 -9.40 10.77
CA ASN A 53 -7.74 -9.84 9.42
C ASN A 53 -6.23 -9.73 9.14
N PRO A 54 -5.54 -10.83 8.79
CA PRO A 54 -4.09 -10.82 8.54
C PRO A 54 -3.67 -9.89 7.39
N VAL A 55 -4.56 -9.62 6.43
CA VAL A 55 -4.32 -8.61 5.38
C VAL A 55 -4.23 -7.21 6.00
N ALA A 56 -5.07 -6.90 7.00
CA ALA A 56 -5.03 -5.63 7.71
C ALA A 56 -3.83 -5.49 8.64
N GLY A 57 -3.37 -6.59 9.24
CA GLY A 57 -2.22 -6.60 10.15
C GLY A 57 -0.89 -6.27 9.48
N ILE A 58 -0.81 -6.42 8.17
CA ILE A 58 0.37 -6.11 7.36
C ILE A 58 0.37 -4.62 6.94
N ASP A 59 -0.80 -4.00 6.95
CA ASP A 59 -1.02 -2.58 6.64
C ASP A 59 -1.06 -1.75 7.95
N ARG A 60 0.02 -1.83 8.75
CA ARG A 60 0.04 -1.32 10.13
C ARG A 60 -0.03 0.22 10.28
N GLY A 61 0.07 0.99 9.21
CA GLY A 61 0.33 2.44 9.33
C GLY A 61 -0.91 3.31 9.58
N GLU A 62 -1.98 3.17 8.83
CA GLU A 62 -3.05 4.18 8.82
C GLU A 62 -4.42 3.71 9.31
N MET A 63 -4.70 2.41 9.33
CA MET A 63 -6.04 1.92 9.70
C MET A 63 -6.29 1.83 11.21
N GLN A 64 -5.25 1.84 12.03
CA GLN A 64 -5.44 1.79 13.50
C GLN A 64 -6.16 3.04 14.05
N ASP A 65 -5.98 4.21 13.42
CA ASP A 65 -6.54 5.45 13.94
C ASP A 65 -7.90 5.84 13.36
N ARG A 66 -8.21 5.40 12.14
CA ARG A 66 -9.47 5.78 11.48
C ARG A 66 -10.66 4.88 11.80
N ILE A 67 -10.43 3.64 12.25
CA ILE A 67 -11.50 2.76 12.71
C ILE A 67 -11.58 2.78 14.26
N LYS A 68 -11.47 3.93 14.87
CA LYS A 68 -12.18 4.19 16.13
C LYS A 68 -13.64 4.36 15.75
N LEU A 69 -14.28 3.27 15.41
CA LEU A 69 -15.74 3.19 15.35
C LEU A 69 -16.24 3.49 16.78
N LYS A 70 -16.59 4.73 17.00
CA LYS A 70 -17.56 5.06 18.03
C LYS A 70 -18.84 4.34 17.61
N ASN A 71 -19.19 3.31 18.34
CA ASN A 71 -20.37 2.43 18.22
C ASN A 71 -20.24 1.34 17.14
N GLY A 72 -20.33 0.09 17.58
CA GLY A 72 -20.25 -1.14 16.82
C GLY A 72 -21.29 -1.37 15.71
N ASP A 73 -22.17 -0.39 15.43
CA ASP A 73 -23.33 -0.56 14.57
C ASP A 73 -23.01 -0.54 13.05
N ARG A 74 -21.89 0.03 12.63
CA ARG A 74 -21.60 0.20 11.20
C ARG A 74 -20.83 -0.95 10.56
N GLU A 75 -19.87 -1.50 11.27
CA GLU A 75 -19.18 -2.72 10.86
C GLU A 75 -20.17 -3.88 10.79
N THR A 76 -21.18 -3.86 11.67
CA THR A 76 -22.28 -4.81 11.68
C THR A 76 -23.14 -4.69 10.43
N THR A 77 -23.44 -3.48 9.94
CA THR A 77 -24.28 -3.26 8.75
C THR A 77 -23.58 -3.74 7.47
N GLU A 78 -22.31 -3.37 7.28
CA GLU A 78 -21.49 -3.80 6.13
C GLU A 78 -21.30 -5.31 6.10
N ARG A 79 -20.97 -5.91 7.25
CA ARG A 79 -20.86 -7.36 7.42
C ARG A 79 -22.20 -8.05 7.13
N HIS A 80 -23.29 -7.56 7.72
CA HIS A 80 -24.62 -8.15 7.51
C HIS A 80 -25.01 -8.11 6.03
N SER A 81 -24.80 -7.00 5.35
CA SER A 81 -25.05 -6.87 3.92
C SER A 81 -24.23 -7.85 3.09
N PHE A 82 -22.98 -8.06 3.43
CA PHE A 82 -22.11 -9.00 2.72
C PHE A 82 -22.52 -10.46 2.99
N VAL A 83 -22.71 -10.83 4.25
CA VAL A 83 -23.09 -12.20 4.65
C VAL A 83 -24.43 -12.60 4.05
N SER A 84 -25.45 -11.73 4.13
CA SER A 84 -26.79 -12.00 3.59
C SER A 84 -26.83 -12.14 2.05
N ASN A 85 -25.82 -11.60 1.37
CA ASN A 85 -25.69 -11.70 -0.08
C ASN A 85 -24.62 -12.73 -0.52
N TRP A 86 -24.02 -13.46 0.41
CA TRP A 86 -22.95 -14.41 0.09
C TRP A 86 -23.37 -15.45 -0.94
N ASP A 87 -24.40 -16.25 -0.64
CA ASP A 87 -24.80 -17.38 -1.48
C ASP A 87 -25.32 -16.95 -2.85
N LYS A 88 -26.10 -15.88 -2.87
CA LYS A 88 -26.83 -15.45 -4.09
C LYS A 88 -25.97 -14.56 -5.00
N THR A 89 -25.09 -13.75 -4.42
CA THR A 89 -24.37 -12.70 -5.17
C THR A 89 -22.89 -12.94 -5.19
N PHE A 90 -22.25 -13.10 -4.01
CA PHE A 90 -20.80 -13.09 -3.94
C PHE A 90 -20.16 -14.44 -4.26
N LEU A 91 -20.70 -15.54 -3.75
CA LEU A 91 -20.14 -16.86 -3.98
C LEU A 91 -20.05 -17.21 -5.49
N PRO A 92 -21.08 -16.95 -6.32
CA PRO A 92 -20.98 -17.19 -7.75
C PRO A 92 -19.87 -16.40 -8.45
N ILE A 93 -19.79 -15.09 -8.20
CA ILE A 93 -18.81 -14.22 -8.88
C ILE A 93 -17.37 -14.37 -8.34
N LEU A 94 -17.21 -14.75 -7.06
CA LEU A 94 -15.90 -15.01 -6.48
C LEU A 94 -15.23 -16.25 -7.06
N LYS A 95 -16.00 -17.25 -7.50
CA LYS A 95 -15.47 -18.45 -8.16
C LYS A 95 -14.61 -18.12 -9.36
N ASP A 96 -15.04 -17.13 -10.12
CA ASP A 96 -14.38 -16.73 -11.35
C ASP A 96 -13.02 -16.05 -11.09
N ILE A 97 -12.88 -15.39 -9.93
CA ILE A 97 -11.64 -14.67 -9.61
C ILE A 97 -10.65 -15.43 -8.73
N VAL A 98 -11.09 -16.46 -7.98
CA VAL A 98 -10.20 -17.27 -7.15
C VAL A 98 -9.38 -18.29 -7.93
N SER A 99 -9.72 -18.51 -9.22
CA SER A 99 -8.95 -19.38 -10.11
C SER A 99 -7.86 -18.58 -10.82
N PRO A 100 -6.57 -18.96 -10.69
CA PRO A 100 -5.45 -18.27 -11.36
C PRO A 100 -5.57 -18.29 -12.89
N ASP A 101 -6.20 -19.32 -13.45
CA ASP A 101 -6.26 -19.56 -14.90
C ASP A 101 -7.47 -18.89 -15.58
N SER A 102 -8.26 -18.11 -14.83
CA SER A 102 -9.43 -17.43 -15.39
C SER A 102 -9.02 -16.39 -16.43
N LYS A 103 -9.56 -16.51 -17.63
CA LYS A 103 -9.39 -15.49 -18.68
C LYS A 103 -10.01 -14.18 -18.22
N ASN A 104 -9.36 -13.05 -18.55
CA ASN A 104 -9.82 -11.71 -18.17
C ASN A 104 -9.97 -11.50 -16.65
N ARG A 105 -9.20 -12.22 -15.83
CA ARG A 105 -9.32 -12.22 -14.37
C ARG A 105 -9.27 -10.79 -13.77
N ILE A 106 -8.44 -9.90 -14.31
CA ILE A 106 -8.33 -8.50 -13.85
C ILE A 106 -9.67 -7.77 -14.01
N GLU A 107 -10.31 -7.87 -15.17
CA GLU A 107 -11.61 -7.23 -15.41
C GLU A 107 -12.72 -7.86 -14.55
N MET A 108 -12.65 -9.16 -14.31
CA MET A 108 -13.57 -9.83 -13.39
C MET A 108 -13.39 -9.35 -11.96
N ILE A 109 -12.16 -9.13 -11.49
CA ILE A 109 -11.87 -8.56 -10.16
C ILE A 109 -12.46 -7.15 -10.04
N LYS A 110 -12.36 -6.30 -11.07
CA LYS A 110 -13.00 -4.98 -11.09
C LYS A 110 -14.51 -5.09 -10.98
N THR A 111 -15.11 -5.98 -11.74
CA THR A 111 -16.56 -6.24 -11.71
C THR A 111 -17.03 -6.72 -10.33
N VAL A 112 -16.29 -7.66 -9.72
CA VAL A 112 -16.56 -8.15 -8.35
C VAL A 112 -16.45 -7.03 -7.34
N ARG A 113 -15.41 -6.19 -7.43
CA ARG A 113 -15.24 -5.02 -6.58
C ARG A 113 -16.44 -4.08 -6.64
N ASP A 114 -16.86 -3.75 -7.84
CA ASP A 114 -17.97 -2.81 -8.04
C ASP A 114 -19.31 -3.41 -7.59
N THR A 115 -19.50 -4.71 -7.77
CA THR A 115 -20.64 -5.45 -7.23
C THR A 115 -20.65 -5.43 -5.71
N MET A 116 -19.50 -5.73 -5.06
CA MET A 116 -19.38 -5.66 -3.60
C MET A 116 -19.69 -4.25 -3.07
N ARG A 117 -19.15 -3.23 -3.72
CA ARG A 117 -19.40 -1.83 -3.39
C ARG A 117 -20.89 -1.50 -3.44
N ASN A 118 -21.55 -1.84 -4.55
CA ASN A 118 -22.96 -1.55 -4.76
C ASN A 118 -23.85 -2.26 -3.75
N VAL A 119 -23.63 -3.55 -3.50
CA VAL A 119 -24.40 -4.34 -2.52
C VAL A 119 -24.24 -3.79 -1.11
N ILE A 120 -23.02 -3.45 -0.70
CA ILE A 120 -22.76 -2.88 0.63
C ILE A 120 -23.44 -1.52 0.79
N ILE A 121 -23.36 -0.65 -0.22
CA ILE A 121 -24.01 0.68 -0.19
C ILE A 121 -25.53 0.54 -0.15
N GLN A 122 -26.11 -0.32 -1.00
CA GLN A 122 -27.55 -0.56 -1.01
C GLN A 122 -28.05 -1.16 0.31
N GLY A 123 -27.23 -1.95 0.98
CA GLY A 123 -27.51 -2.46 2.34
C GLY A 123 -27.32 -1.43 3.46
N GLY A 124 -27.08 -0.15 3.14
CA GLY A 124 -26.88 0.93 4.13
C GLY A 124 -25.45 1.04 4.66
N GLY A 125 -24.51 0.25 4.13
CA GLY A 125 -23.09 0.35 4.46
C GLY A 125 -22.41 1.53 3.78
N ARG A 126 -21.18 1.82 4.19
CA ARG A 126 -20.37 2.89 3.59
C ARG A 126 -19.59 2.37 2.39
N ASN A 127 -19.29 3.25 1.45
CA ASN A 127 -18.32 3.00 0.39
C ASN A 127 -16.89 3.08 0.97
N THR A 128 -16.49 2.06 1.70
CA THR A 128 -15.15 1.92 2.26
C THR A 128 -14.24 1.19 1.28
N LYS A 129 -13.67 1.94 0.33
CA LYS A 129 -12.82 1.38 -0.74
C LYS A 129 -11.74 0.45 -0.18
N ALA A 130 -11.00 0.88 0.84
CA ALA A 130 -9.93 0.08 1.43
C ALA A 130 -10.43 -1.24 2.06
N ALA A 131 -11.65 -1.29 2.63
CA ALA A 131 -12.21 -2.51 3.17
C ALA A 131 -12.57 -3.51 2.05
N ILE A 132 -13.15 -3.03 0.96
CA ILE A 132 -13.46 -3.84 -0.22
C ILE A 132 -12.19 -4.35 -0.88
N ASN A 133 -11.19 -3.48 -1.07
CA ASN A 133 -9.88 -3.86 -1.61
C ASN A 133 -9.21 -4.95 -0.74
N ARG A 134 -9.32 -4.86 0.59
CA ARG A 134 -8.83 -5.90 1.50
C ARG A 134 -9.52 -7.24 1.31
N MET A 135 -10.84 -7.24 1.14
CA MET A 135 -11.57 -8.47 0.82
C MET A 135 -11.10 -9.07 -0.51
N LEU A 136 -10.91 -8.26 -1.54
CA LEU A 136 -10.37 -8.73 -2.83
C LEU A 136 -8.97 -9.33 -2.68
N ILE A 137 -8.10 -8.72 -1.89
CA ILE A 137 -6.76 -9.29 -1.60
C ILE A 137 -6.90 -10.66 -0.94
N THR A 138 -7.89 -10.86 -0.07
CA THR A 138 -8.14 -12.16 0.56
C THR A 138 -8.45 -13.24 -0.47
N PHE A 139 -9.21 -12.91 -1.52
CA PHE A 139 -9.62 -13.85 -2.57
C PHE A 139 -8.60 -13.95 -3.72
N CYS A 140 -7.77 -12.94 -3.93
CA CYS A 140 -6.79 -12.86 -5.01
C CYS A 140 -5.38 -12.49 -4.51
N PRO A 141 -4.81 -13.22 -3.51
CA PRO A 141 -3.53 -12.86 -2.89
C PRO A 141 -2.34 -13.06 -3.82
N ASP A 142 -2.52 -13.79 -4.89
CA ASP A 142 -1.52 -14.11 -5.90
C ASP A 142 -1.32 -12.99 -6.93
N ILE A 143 -2.29 -12.10 -7.10
CA ILE A 143 -2.28 -11.08 -8.15
C ILE A 143 -2.39 -9.64 -7.58
N LEU A 144 -3.00 -9.46 -6.42
CA LEU A 144 -3.15 -8.17 -5.78
C LEU A 144 -2.08 -7.94 -4.69
N ILE A 145 -1.56 -6.72 -4.63
CA ILE A 145 -0.64 -6.34 -3.55
C ILE A 145 -1.40 -6.15 -2.23
N ARG A 146 -0.70 -6.39 -1.11
CA ARG A 146 -1.25 -6.25 0.25
C ARG A 146 -1.26 -4.80 0.75
N ILE A 147 -1.63 -3.87 -0.14
CA ILE A 147 -1.81 -2.44 0.17
C ILE A 147 -3.20 -2.03 -0.34
N PRO A 148 -4.23 -2.04 0.54
CA PRO A 148 -5.61 -1.79 0.10
C PRO A 148 -5.95 -0.31 -0.13
N ASN A 149 -5.10 0.62 0.30
CA ASN A 149 -5.31 2.05 0.11
C ASN A 149 -4.90 2.46 -1.32
N GLU A 150 -5.81 3.12 -2.05
CA GLU A 150 -5.62 3.49 -3.45
C GLU A 150 -4.51 4.54 -3.63
N GLU A 151 -4.41 5.52 -2.72
CA GLU A 151 -3.39 6.58 -2.78
C GLU A 151 -1.99 6.01 -2.52
N ASN A 152 -1.86 5.18 -1.48
CA ASN A 152 -0.58 4.53 -1.18
C ASN A 152 -0.14 3.59 -2.31
N THR A 153 -1.09 2.94 -2.99
CA THR A 153 -0.80 2.09 -4.15
C THR A 153 -0.28 2.91 -5.33
N LYS A 154 -0.88 4.06 -5.61
CA LYS A 154 -0.39 4.98 -6.65
C LYS A 154 1.01 5.50 -6.31
N GLU A 155 1.20 6.00 -5.10
CA GLU A 155 2.51 6.48 -4.64
C GLU A 155 3.58 5.37 -4.70
N PHE A 156 3.23 4.14 -4.33
CA PHE A 156 4.16 3.02 -4.42
C PHE A 156 4.57 2.73 -5.86
N LEU A 157 3.63 2.80 -6.80
CA LEU A 157 3.93 2.61 -8.21
C LEU A 157 4.84 3.72 -8.76
N GLU A 158 4.62 4.98 -8.35
CA GLU A 158 5.47 6.12 -8.69
C GLU A 158 6.90 5.93 -8.15
N LEU A 159 7.04 5.48 -6.90
CA LEU A 159 8.33 5.16 -6.29
C LEU A 159 9.05 3.99 -6.97
N LEU A 160 8.32 3.06 -7.57
CA LEU A 160 8.88 1.93 -8.33
C LEU A 160 9.23 2.30 -9.78
N SER A 161 8.62 3.34 -10.36
CA SER A 161 8.82 3.75 -11.75
C SER A 161 10.29 3.94 -12.14
N PRO A 162 11.18 4.56 -11.33
CA PRO A 162 12.60 4.70 -11.64
C PRO A 162 13.36 3.37 -11.77
N PHE A 163 12.80 2.28 -11.26
CA PHE A 163 13.39 0.93 -11.35
C PHE A 163 12.88 0.13 -12.55
N SER A 164 11.91 0.66 -13.29
CA SER A 164 11.34 0.02 -14.48
C SER A 164 12.24 0.19 -15.71
N ASN A 165 11.98 -0.63 -16.74
CA ASN A 165 12.63 -0.46 -18.02
C ASN A 165 12.13 0.84 -18.68
N PRO A 166 13.01 1.72 -19.19
CA PRO A 166 12.62 2.91 -19.95
C PRO A 166 11.71 2.62 -21.16
N GLU A 167 11.84 1.43 -21.77
CA GLU A 167 11.00 0.99 -22.89
C GLU A 167 9.60 0.55 -22.46
N GLU A 168 9.47 0.09 -21.21
CA GLU A 168 8.20 -0.33 -20.59
C GLU A 168 8.06 0.30 -19.20
N PRO A 169 7.84 1.62 -19.13
CA PRO A 169 7.79 2.29 -17.84
C PRO A 169 6.54 1.89 -17.05
N LEU A 170 6.71 1.72 -15.75
CA LEU A 170 5.58 1.62 -14.83
C LEU A 170 4.84 2.96 -14.81
N THR A 171 3.59 2.95 -15.20
CA THR A 171 2.72 4.14 -15.21
C THR A 171 1.53 3.93 -14.30
N THR A 172 1.15 4.98 -13.56
CA THR A 172 -0.06 4.99 -12.75
C THR A 172 -1.29 4.90 -13.63
N LYS A 173 -2.26 4.13 -13.19
CA LYS A 173 -3.60 4.03 -13.76
C LYS A 173 -4.61 4.65 -12.79
N GLU A 174 -5.81 4.91 -13.26
CA GLU A 174 -6.88 5.42 -12.40
C GLU A 174 -7.41 4.33 -11.46
N ASP A 175 -7.47 3.10 -11.95
CA ASP A 175 -8.02 1.97 -11.21
C ASP A 175 -6.99 1.32 -10.29
N TRP A 176 -7.40 1.10 -9.03
CA TRP A 176 -6.57 0.45 -8.01
C TRP A 176 -6.18 -0.99 -8.38
N VAL A 177 -7.07 -1.75 -9.01
CA VAL A 177 -6.78 -3.14 -9.42
C VAL A 177 -5.64 -3.16 -10.41
N ASP A 178 -5.66 -2.25 -11.42
CA ASP A 178 -4.59 -2.16 -12.41
C ASP A 178 -3.26 -1.78 -11.78
N ASN A 179 -3.25 -0.79 -10.88
CA ASN A 179 -2.03 -0.40 -10.17
C ASN A 179 -1.50 -1.53 -9.30
N SER A 180 -2.40 -2.20 -8.58
CA SER A 180 -2.07 -3.31 -7.69
C SER A 180 -1.47 -4.49 -8.45
N THR A 181 -2.04 -4.88 -9.59
CA THR A 181 -1.54 -5.96 -10.44
C THR A 181 -0.22 -5.60 -11.10
N ASN A 182 -0.08 -4.38 -11.63
CA ASN A 182 1.16 -3.91 -12.25
C ASN A 182 2.33 -3.95 -11.25
N ILE A 183 2.12 -3.50 -10.02
CA ILE A 183 3.15 -3.57 -8.97
C ILE A 183 3.50 -5.02 -8.66
N MET A 184 2.50 -5.90 -8.48
CA MET A 184 2.73 -7.30 -8.15
C MET A 184 3.52 -8.01 -9.26
N GLU A 185 3.17 -7.82 -10.52
CA GLU A 185 3.87 -8.38 -11.66
C GLU A 185 5.30 -7.85 -11.78
N PHE A 186 5.47 -6.55 -11.62
CA PHE A 186 6.79 -5.94 -11.64
C PHE A 186 7.69 -6.50 -10.55
N LEU A 187 7.21 -6.52 -9.30
CA LEU A 187 7.98 -7.01 -8.17
C LEU A 187 8.31 -8.51 -8.30
N LYS A 188 7.38 -9.33 -8.79
CA LYS A 188 7.65 -10.74 -9.08
C LYS A 188 8.76 -10.91 -10.14
N ARG A 189 8.73 -10.11 -11.21
CA ARG A 189 9.78 -10.14 -12.26
C ARG A 189 11.14 -9.69 -11.73
N GLN A 190 11.16 -8.68 -10.84
CA GLN A 190 12.41 -8.12 -10.32
C GLN A 190 13.01 -8.90 -9.15
N LEU A 191 12.19 -9.44 -8.26
CA LEU A 191 12.61 -9.99 -6.97
C LEU A 191 12.38 -11.49 -6.83
N GLY A 192 11.57 -12.11 -7.72
CA GLY A 192 11.25 -13.54 -7.63
C GLY A 192 10.69 -13.91 -6.25
N ASP A 193 11.21 -14.98 -5.68
CA ASP A 193 10.74 -15.54 -4.39
C ASP A 193 11.03 -14.64 -3.18
N ILE A 194 11.95 -13.67 -3.31
CA ILE A 194 12.27 -12.74 -2.21
C ILE A 194 11.04 -11.96 -1.79
N ILE A 195 10.17 -11.60 -2.75
CA ILE A 195 8.96 -10.83 -2.46
C ILE A 195 7.96 -11.56 -1.55
N GLN A 196 8.00 -12.89 -1.54
CA GLN A 196 7.12 -13.69 -0.69
C GLN A 196 7.50 -13.60 0.80
N LYS A 197 8.77 -13.28 1.08
CA LYS A 197 9.35 -13.19 2.43
C LYS A 197 9.39 -11.75 2.96
N ARG A 198 8.87 -10.79 2.21
CA ARG A 198 8.87 -9.36 2.60
C ARG A 198 7.46 -8.84 2.73
N THR A 199 7.25 -7.88 3.63
CA THR A 199 6.02 -7.09 3.55
C THR A 199 6.18 -6.06 2.45
N LEU A 200 5.18 -5.97 1.58
CA LEU A 200 5.17 -4.94 0.53
C LEU A 200 5.07 -3.54 1.13
N TRP A 201 4.48 -3.43 2.31
CA TRP A 201 4.44 -2.19 3.07
C TRP A 201 5.83 -1.70 3.48
N ASP A 202 6.70 -2.59 3.97
CA ASP A 202 8.06 -2.22 4.36
C ASP A 202 8.90 -1.81 3.15
N VAL A 203 8.72 -2.48 2.00
CA VAL A 203 9.34 -2.08 0.73
C VAL A 203 8.87 -0.67 0.34
N TYR A 204 7.56 -0.41 0.37
CA TYR A 204 6.99 0.90 0.08
C TYR A 204 7.55 1.98 1.01
N ILE A 205 7.55 1.77 2.31
CA ILE A 205 8.05 2.74 3.29
C ILE A 205 9.55 2.99 3.13
N SER A 206 10.34 1.97 2.84
CA SER A 206 11.78 2.12 2.60
C SER A 206 12.06 2.96 1.36
N LEU A 207 11.33 2.75 0.27
CA LEU A 207 11.44 3.58 -0.93
C LEU A 207 11.01 5.03 -0.66
N LYS A 208 9.89 5.23 0.02
CA LYS A 208 9.38 6.55 0.39
C LYS A 208 10.35 7.34 1.26
N ASN A 209 11.01 6.69 2.21
CA ASN A 209 12.01 7.34 3.07
C ASN A 209 13.30 7.65 2.29
N SER A 210 13.71 6.78 1.37
CA SER A 210 14.88 7.01 0.52
C SER A 210 14.64 8.20 -0.42
N ASP A 211 13.45 8.32 -1.00
CA ASP A 211 13.08 9.45 -1.86
C ASP A 211 13.06 10.77 -1.09
N LYS A 212 12.47 10.80 0.11
CA LYS A 212 12.48 11.99 0.99
C LYS A 212 13.89 12.41 1.38
N SER A 213 14.78 11.45 1.64
CA SER A 213 16.19 11.76 1.99
C SER A 213 16.93 12.38 0.80
N THR A 214 16.66 11.90 -0.41
CA THR A 214 17.23 12.44 -1.65
C THR A 214 16.69 13.84 -1.92
N ASN A 215 15.40 14.05 -1.81
CA ASN A 215 14.74 15.34 -2.03
C ASN A 215 15.09 16.37 -0.95
N ASN A 216 15.21 15.96 0.32
CA ASN A 216 15.66 16.82 1.40
C ASN A 216 17.15 17.22 1.24
N ASN A 217 18.00 16.30 0.78
CA ASN A 217 19.41 16.60 0.51
C ASN A 217 19.55 17.54 -0.70
N MET A 218 18.76 17.39 -1.76
CA MET A 218 18.74 18.33 -2.88
C MET A 218 18.18 19.70 -2.46
N ALA A 219 17.07 19.73 -1.75
CA ALA A 219 16.47 20.98 -1.27
C ALA A 219 17.33 21.70 -0.22
N ASN A 220 18.04 20.96 0.62
CA ASN A 220 18.99 21.53 1.58
C ASN A 220 20.26 22.02 0.89
N ASN A 221 20.79 21.27 -0.08
CA ASN A 221 21.96 21.70 -0.85
C ASN A 221 21.66 22.94 -1.69
N GLU A 222 20.48 23.04 -2.34
CA GLU A 222 20.08 24.25 -3.08
C GLU A 222 19.83 25.44 -2.15
N ARG A 223 19.23 25.23 -0.97
CA ARG A 223 19.04 26.30 0.02
C ARG A 223 20.33 26.74 0.65
N ASP A 224 21.23 25.82 0.99
CA ASP A 224 22.53 26.14 1.58
C ASP A 224 23.44 26.84 0.59
N THR A 225 23.50 26.41 -0.68
CA THR A 225 24.28 27.12 -1.71
C THR A 225 23.74 28.52 -1.99
N THR A 226 22.42 28.70 -2.14
CA THR A 226 21.83 30.03 -2.37
C THR A 226 21.97 30.96 -1.17
N MET A 227 21.87 30.47 0.05
CA MET A 227 22.13 31.27 1.25
C MET A 227 23.64 31.64 1.39
N LEU A 228 24.50 30.68 1.15
CA LEU A 228 25.96 30.89 1.20
C LEU A 228 26.41 31.94 0.19
N ASP A 229 25.92 31.82 -1.09
CA ASP A 229 26.21 32.78 -2.16
C ASP A 229 25.71 34.19 -1.81
N LYS A 230 24.55 34.30 -1.17
CA LYS A 230 24.01 35.56 -0.67
C LYS A 230 24.92 36.18 0.41
N TYR A 231 25.37 35.41 1.38
CA TYR A 231 26.25 35.91 2.41
C TYR A 231 27.62 36.26 1.87
N ILE A 232 28.17 35.50 0.94
CA ILE A 232 29.41 35.79 0.23
C ILE A 232 29.28 37.12 -0.55
N SER A 233 28.17 37.32 -1.23
CA SER A 233 27.88 38.58 -1.97
C SER A 233 27.83 39.79 -1.02
N ILE A 234 27.16 39.67 0.13
CA ILE A 234 27.06 40.70 1.15
C ILE A 234 28.46 41.00 1.72
N LEU A 235 29.26 39.97 2.03
CA LEU A 235 30.62 40.15 2.54
C LEU A 235 31.54 40.81 1.54
N LYS A 236 31.45 40.47 0.25
CA LYS A 236 32.22 41.11 -0.82
C LYS A 236 31.85 42.59 -0.98
N THR A 237 30.61 42.94 -0.79
CA THR A 237 30.11 44.33 -0.96
C THR A 237 30.39 45.17 0.27
N ASN A 238 30.11 44.68 1.47
CA ASN A 238 30.16 45.47 2.72
C ASN A 238 31.43 45.20 3.55
N LYS A 239 32.24 44.20 3.17
CA LYS A 239 33.46 43.74 3.89
C LYS A 239 33.23 43.32 5.35
N ASN A 240 31.98 43.29 5.79
CA ASN A 240 31.53 42.89 7.12
C ASN A 240 30.25 42.07 7.05
N LEU A 241 30.15 41.01 7.84
CA LEU A 241 28.97 40.19 8.01
C LEU A 241 28.83 39.78 9.49
N ILE A 242 27.70 40.09 10.10
CA ILE A 242 27.38 39.69 11.47
C ILE A 242 26.31 38.65 11.46
N LEU A 243 26.59 37.42 11.92
CA LEU A 243 25.66 36.33 12.07
C LEU A 243 25.02 36.38 13.46
N THR A 244 23.73 36.68 13.54
CA THR A 244 22.95 36.74 14.78
C THR A 244 21.96 35.55 14.88
N GLY A 245 21.65 35.12 16.08
CA GLY A 245 20.68 34.03 16.34
C GLY A 245 20.95 33.32 17.67
N ALA A 246 20.04 32.41 18.05
CA ALA A 246 20.14 31.65 19.30
C ALA A 246 21.40 30.74 19.34
N PRO A 247 21.92 30.37 20.53
CA PRO A 247 22.97 29.36 20.66
C PRO A 247 22.57 28.05 19.95
N GLY A 248 23.52 27.39 19.30
CA GLY A 248 23.26 26.10 18.62
C GLY A 248 22.71 26.19 17.20
N THR A 249 22.47 27.36 16.63
CA THR A 249 21.91 27.55 15.27
C THR A 249 22.91 27.43 14.12
N GLY A 250 24.10 26.85 14.33
CA GLY A 250 25.09 26.62 13.28
C GLY A 250 25.89 27.83 12.80
N LYS A 251 25.80 28.98 13.49
CA LYS A 251 26.52 30.22 13.09
C LYS A 251 28.02 30.03 12.87
N THR A 252 28.69 29.31 13.76
CA THR A 252 30.12 29.02 13.65
C THR A 252 30.46 28.14 12.46
N TYR A 253 29.61 27.18 12.15
CA TYR A 253 29.71 26.35 10.95
C TYR A 253 29.56 27.21 9.68
N MET A 254 28.51 28.02 9.61
CA MET A 254 28.26 28.92 8.49
C MET A 254 29.38 29.95 8.29
N ALA A 255 29.94 30.47 9.37
CA ALA A 255 31.08 31.39 9.28
C ALA A 255 32.34 30.73 8.68
N LYS A 256 32.55 29.43 8.94
CA LYS A 256 33.67 28.67 8.35
C LYS A 256 33.47 28.38 6.87
N GLU A 257 32.20 28.13 6.45
CA GLU A 257 31.87 27.88 5.05
C GLU A 257 31.97 29.16 4.19
N ILE A 258 31.82 30.35 4.79
CA ILE A 258 31.88 31.64 4.11
C ILE A 258 33.35 32.12 3.99
N ALA A 259 34.24 31.72 4.88
CA ALA A 259 35.62 32.16 4.95
C ALA A 259 36.54 31.43 3.97
#